data_c2bf477fc86076bcc4cf6a5b735df48d
#
_entry.id   c2bf477fc86076bcc4cf6a5b735df48d
#
_cell.length_a   1.000
_cell.length_b   1.000
_cell.length_c   1.000
_cell.angle_alpha   90.00
_cell.angle_beta   90.00
_cell.angle_gamma   90.00
#
_symmetry.space_group_name_H-M   'P 1'
#
loop_
_entity.id
_entity.type
_entity.pdbx_description
1 polymer ?
#
loop_
_entity_poly.entity_id
_entity_poly.type
_entity_poly.pdbx_seq_one_letter_code
_entity_poly.pdbx_strand_id
1 'polypeptide(L)'
;MYGLGVNRLGVTNVSSSGFNPLSLFANGEQGAWYDPSDLSSMKQLSDGTVDAVVDQPVGYIEDKSGNNSTAIQATSNKRPTLRQSGSLYYLEFEGAQGLRTANTIDFSGTDSMSVFAGARKNTDATANVAELSNNSGGNEGSFRLSAIVGDQWRYASRGDSTGLINTNANNYVAPVTNVLTGLSDISDPFVIIRVDGVQKNSSTTSQGAGNYGNYPLNVGARNNGGGFQLDGHIYSLIIRGASSSADEIASTEAYVAAETGVSL
;
A
#
# COMPACT_ATOMS: atom_id res chain seq x y z
N MET A 1 -45.51 -13.91 -35.24
CA MET A 1 -44.14 -13.38 -35.28
C MET A 1 -43.81 -12.89 -33.84
N TYR A 2 -43.18 -13.75 -33.04
CA TYR A 2 -42.87 -13.47 -31.63
C TYR A 2 -41.46 -12.92 -31.54
N GLY A 3 -41.32 -11.67 -31.06
CA GLY A 3 -40.02 -11.05 -30.78
C GLY A 3 -39.41 -11.57 -29.50
N LEU A 4 -38.24 -12.17 -29.58
CA LEU A 4 -37.43 -12.55 -28.44
C LEU A 4 -36.78 -11.30 -27.84
N GLY A 5 -37.23 -10.92 -26.64
CA GLY A 5 -36.57 -9.92 -25.82
C GLY A 5 -35.26 -10.46 -25.26
N VAL A 6 -34.14 -9.87 -25.64
CA VAL A 6 -32.84 -10.09 -25.01
C VAL A 6 -32.83 -9.40 -23.66
N ASN A 7 -32.87 -10.17 -22.57
CA ASN A 7 -32.61 -9.69 -21.26
C ASN A 7 -31.10 -9.29 -21.18
N ARG A 8 -30.81 -7.98 -21.12
CA ARG A 8 -29.55 -7.48 -20.69
C ARG A 8 -29.40 -7.84 -19.21
N LEU A 9 -28.45 -8.72 -18.89
CA LEU A 9 -27.94 -8.87 -17.55
C LEU A 9 -27.42 -7.50 -17.09
N GLY A 10 -28.12 -6.91 -16.11
CA GLY A 10 -27.67 -5.69 -15.48
C GLY A 10 -26.37 -5.94 -14.76
N VAL A 11 -25.32 -5.25 -15.18
CA VAL A 11 -24.13 -5.07 -14.38
C VAL A 11 -24.59 -4.28 -13.16
N THR A 12 -24.73 -4.94 -12.02
CA THR A 12 -24.96 -4.27 -10.75
C THR A 12 -23.67 -3.52 -10.44
N ASN A 13 -23.68 -2.20 -10.65
CA ASN A 13 -22.70 -1.34 -10.02
C ASN A 13 -22.83 -1.54 -8.51
N VAL A 14 -21.90 -2.27 -7.90
CA VAL A 14 -21.74 -2.29 -6.47
C VAL A 14 -21.24 -0.89 -6.12
N SER A 15 -22.16 -0.01 -5.75
CA SER A 15 -21.79 1.28 -5.22
C SER A 15 -21.03 1.04 -3.92
N SER A 16 -19.84 1.59 -3.78
CA SER A 16 -18.98 1.54 -2.59
C SER A 16 -19.55 2.29 -1.37
N SER A 17 -20.85 2.54 -1.35
CA SER A 17 -21.54 3.29 -0.29
C SER A 17 -21.67 2.42 0.98
N GLY A 18 -20.59 2.31 1.76
CA GLY A 18 -20.65 1.65 3.05
C GLY A 18 -19.38 0.98 3.56
N PHE A 19 -18.42 0.64 2.71
CA PHE A 19 -17.17 0.05 3.19
C PHE A 19 -16.27 1.13 3.81
N ASN A 20 -15.83 0.86 5.05
CA ASN A 20 -14.84 1.68 5.74
C ASN A 20 -13.63 0.80 6.07
N PRO A 21 -12.42 1.13 5.60
CA PRO A 21 -11.21 0.35 5.89
C PRO A 21 -10.93 0.12 7.38
N LEU A 22 -11.49 0.94 8.27
CA LEU A 22 -11.39 0.70 9.72
C LEU A 22 -11.96 -0.67 10.13
N SER A 23 -12.93 -1.22 9.37
CA SER A 23 -13.48 -2.55 9.64
C SER A 23 -12.46 -3.68 9.52
N LEU A 24 -11.36 -3.48 8.79
CA LEU A 24 -10.27 -4.44 8.66
C LEU A 24 -9.46 -4.61 9.96
N PHE A 25 -9.65 -3.72 10.91
CA PHE A 25 -8.93 -3.69 12.20
C PHE A 25 -9.86 -3.93 13.40
N ALA A 26 -11.11 -4.38 13.15
CA ALA A 26 -12.15 -4.50 14.16
C ALA A 26 -11.84 -5.54 15.26
N ASN A 27 -10.97 -6.51 14.99
CA ASN A 27 -10.57 -7.54 15.96
C ASN A 27 -9.20 -7.26 16.59
N GLY A 28 -8.66 -6.05 16.43
CA GLY A 28 -7.35 -5.66 16.96
C GLY A 28 -6.17 -6.07 16.08
N GLU A 29 -6.43 -6.30 14.78
CA GLU A 29 -5.37 -6.56 13.81
C GLU A 29 -4.36 -5.42 13.81
N GLN A 30 -3.08 -5.75 13.86
CA GLN A 30 -2.00 -4.77 13.75
C GLN A 30 -1.90 -4.26 12.31
N GLY A 31 -1.50 -3.00 12.15
CA GLY A 31 -1.34 -2.41 10.83
C GLY A 31 -1.33 -0.90 10.80
N ALA A 32 -1.63 -0.35 9.63
CA ALA A 32 -1.74 1.09 9.40
C ALA A 32 -2.68 1.38 8.22
N TRP A 33 -3.36 2.51 8.28
CA TRP A 33 -4.15 3.05 7.17
C TRP A 33 -3.86 4.54 7.00
N TYR A 34 -3.22 4.89 5.87
CA TYR A 34 -2.94 6.28 5.48
C TYR A 34 -3.83 6.69 4.32
N ASP A 35 -4.49 7.83 4.48
CA ASP A 35 -5.51 8.32 3.57
C ASP A 35 -5.29 9.82 3.29
N PRO A 36 -4.60 10.17 2.20
CA PRO A 36 -4.38 11.55 1.81
C PRO A 36 -5.65 12.33 1.46
N SER A 37 -6.81 11.69 1.27
CA SER A 37 -8.09 12.37 1.05
C SER A 37 -8.64 12.99 2.34
N ASP A 38 -8.23 12.47 3.50
CA ASP A 38 -8.53 13.07 4.80
C ASP A 38 -7.47 14.12 5.18
N LEU A 39 -7.69 15.36 4.77
CA LEU A 39 -6.76 16.46 5.00
C LEU A 39 -6.47 16.70 6.50
N SER A 40 -7.41 16.36 7.38
CA SER A 40 -7.25 16.52 8.83
C SER A 40 -6.18 15.61 9.41
N SER A 41 -5.93 14.46 8.76
CA SER A 41 -4.94 13.46 9.16
C SER A 41 -3.49 13.87 8.89
N MET A 42 -3.26 14.96 8.13
CA MET A 42 -1.92 15.33 7.68
C MET A 42 -1.45 16.65 8.25
N LYS A 43 -0.14 16.73 8.53
CA LYS A 43 0.54 17.95 9.00
C LYS A 43 1.81 18.21 8.20
N GLN A 44 2.16 19.49 8.05
CA GLN A 44 3.39 19.89 7.35
C GLN A 44 4.65 19.51 8.15
N LEU A 45 4.58 19.60 9.47
CA LEU A 45 5.71 19.33 10.36
C LEU A 45 5.58 17.94 10.98
N SER A 46 6.72 17.31 11.25
CA SER A 46 6.77 15.96 11.82
C SER A 46 6.33 15.86 13.29
N ASP A 47 6.16 16.99 13.96
CA ASP A 47 5.63 17.09 15.32
C ASP A 47 4.10 17.17 15.38
N GLY A 48 3.44 17.18 14.22
CA GLY A 48 1.98 17.19 14.12
C GLY A 48 1.33 18.56 14.35
N THR A 49 2.04 19.67 14.28
CA THR A 49 1.54 20.98 14.73
C THR A 49 0.96 21.88 13.65
N VAL A 50 1.34 21.75 12.38
CA VAL A 50 0.88 22.63 11.28
C VAL A 50 0.08 21.83 10.29
N ASP A 51 -1.20 22.18 10.07
CA ASP A 51 -2.07 21.49 9.13
C ASP A 51 -1.49 21.45 7.72
N ALA A 52 -1.62 20.31 7.05
CA ALA A 52 -1.24 20.20 5.66
C ALA A 52 -2.21 20.99 4.77
N VAL A 53 -1.64 21.59 3.72
CA VAL A 53 -2.37 22.32 2.70
C VAL A 53 -1.92 21.79 1.35
N VAL A 54 -2.81 21.75 0.36
CA VAL A 54 -2.46 21.37 -1.02
C VAL A 54 -1.26 22.18 -1.50
N ASP A 55 -0.36 21.54 -2.22
CA ASP A 55 0.92 22.05 -2.71
C ASP A 55 1.96 22.38 -1.61
N GLN A 56 1.75 21.85 -0.39
CA GLN A 56 2.70 21.96 0.70
C GLN A 56 3.27 20.59 1.12
N PRO A 57 4.48 20.58 1.72
CA PRO A 57 5.10 19.34 2.19
C PRO A 57 4.32 18.73 3.36
N VAL A 58 4.31 17.39 3.41
CA VAL A 58 3.71 16.60 4.49
C VAL A 58 4.83 15.92 5.29
N GLY A 59 4.99 16.32 6.55
CA GLY A 59 5.94 15.76 7.50
C GLY A 59 5.33 14.76 8.47
N TYR A 60 3.99 14.61 8.48
CA TYR A 60 3.23 13.76 9.39
C TYR A 60 1.93 13.34 8.71
N ILE A 61 1.62 12.05 8.76
CA ILE A 61 0.31 11.51 8.40
C ILE A 61 -0.16 10.55 9.48
N GLU A 62 -1.36 10.80 9.99
CA GLU A 62 -1.99 10.00 11.03
C GLU A 62 -2.39 8.62 10.50
N ASP A 63 -2.26 7.62 11.35
CA ASP A 63 -2.78 6.28 11.09
C ASP A 63 -4.27 6.22 11.49
N LYS A 64 -5.11 5.94 10.50
CA LYS A 64 -6.58 5.83 10.67
C LYS A 64 -7.03 4.42 11.08
N SER A 65 -6.12 3.44 11.20
CA SER A 65 -6.45 2.06 11.62
C SER A 65 -6.79 1.95 13.11
N GLY A 66 -6.38 2.95 13.92
CA GLY A 66 -6.49 2.91 15.38
C GLY A 66 -5.26 2.33 16.08
N ASN A 67 -4.24 1.86 15.35
CA ASN A 67 -3.01 1.28 15.93
C ASN A 67 -1.96 2.33 16.30
N ASN A 68 -2.19 3.62 16.04
CA ASN A 68 -1.26 4.72 16.27
C ASN A 68 0.10 4.57 15.54
N SER A 69 0.07 3.98 14.36
CA SER A 69 1.23 3.77 13.48
C SER A 69 1.50 4.99 12.60
N THR A 70 1.50 6.18 13.18
CA THR A 70 1.72 7.46 12.49
C THR A 70 3.03 7.46 11.72
N ALA A 71 3.02 7.90 10.44
CA ALA A 71 4.22 8.03 9.63
C ALA A 71 4.72 9.47 9.58
N ILE A 72 6.03 9.66 9.72
CA ILE A 72 6.67 10.99 9.84
C ILE A 72 7.89 11.14 8.93
N GLN A 73 8.24 12.41 8.64
CA GLN A 73 9.50 12.82 8.03
C GLN A 73 10.02 14.11 8.66
N ALA A 74 11.06 13.98 9.48
CA ALA A 74 11.67 15.11 10.16
C ALA A 74 12.46 16.04 9.21
N THR A 75 13.11 15.45 8.20
CA THR A 75 13.95 16.19 7.25
C THR A 75 13.09 16.88 6.18
N SER A 76 13.07 18.19 6.16
CA SER A 76 12.12 19.00 5.37
C SER A 76 12.17 18.71 3.86
N ASN A 77 13.36 18.58 3.27
CA ASN A 77 13.54 18.30 1.84
C ASN A 77 13.29 16.82 1.45
N LYS A 78 12.93 15.97 2.43
CA LYS A 78 12.51 14.57 2.20
C LYS A 78 11.02 14.35 2.41
N ARG A 79 10.25 15.39 2.68
CA ARG A 79 8.80 15.30 2.83
C ARG A 79 8.14 15.20 1.47
N PRO A 80 7.19 14.27 1.26
CA PRO A 80 6.34 14.30 0.07
C PRO A 80 5.44 15.54 0.09
N THR A 81 4.93 15.91 -1.07
CA THR A 81 4.02 17.06 -1.21
C THR A 81 2.58 16.58 -1.32
N LEU A 82 1.65 17.19 -0.56
CA LEU A 82 0.21 16.97 -0.76
C LEU A 82 -0.22 17.60 -2.07
N ARG A 83 -0.86 16.83 -2.94
CA ARG A 83 -1.40 17.31 -4.20
C ARG A 83 -2.88 16.98 -4.34
N GLN A 84 -3.54 17.72 -5.21
CA GLN A 84 -4.92 17.49 -5.60
C GLN A 84 -5.06 17.55 -7.12
N SER A 85 -5.82 16.60 -7.68
CA SER A 85 -6.23 16.58 -9.08
C SER A 85 -7.72 16.25 -9.18
N GLY A 86 -8.54 17.23 -9.51
CA GLY A 86 -10.00 17.09 -9.40
C GLY A 86 -10.43 16.82 -7.96
N SER A 87 -11.10 15.71 -7.73
CA SER A 87 -11.50 15.25 -6.39
C SER A 87 -10.47 14.35 -5.70
N LEU A 88 -9.39 13.98 -6.39
CA LEU A 88 -8.40 13.02 -5.89
C LEU A 88 -7.28 13.75 -5.16
N TYR A 89 -6.93 13.25 -3.97
CA TYR A 89 -5.79 13.71 -3.19
C TYR A 89 -4.71 12.65 -3.12
N TYR A 90 -3.45 13.06 -3.11
CA TYR A 90 -2.32 12.12 -3.04
C TYR A 90 -1.06 12.79 -2.48
N LEU A 91 -0.18 11.96 -1.96
CA LEU A 91 1.19 12.36 -1.65
C LEU A 91 2.05 12.15 -2.90
N GLU A 92 2.69 13.22 -3.37
CA GLU A 92 3.65 13.20 -4.46
C GLU A 92 5.06 13.00 -3.93
N PHE A 93 5.77 12.06 -4.54
CA PHE A 93 7.17 11.73 -4.31
C PHE A 93 7.94 11.99 -5.60
N GLU A 94 9.02 12.74 -5.52
CA GLU A 94 9.85 13.17 -6.68
C GLU A 94 11.23 12.50 -6.66
N GLY A 95 11.33 11.25 -6.19
CA GLY A 95 12.57 10.47 -6.18
C GLY A 95 13.56 10.82 -5.06
N ALA A 96 13.14 11.59 -4.05
CA ALA A 96 13.99 11.92 -2.90
C ALA A 96 13.27 11.82 -1.55
N GLN A 97 11.96 11.68 -1.57
CA GLN A 97 11.09 11.75 -0.40
C GLN A 97 10.80 10.36 0.16
N GLY A 98 10.32 10.33 1.39
CA GLY A 98 9.84 9.13 2.06
C GLY A 98 9.33 9.45 3.46
N LEU A 99 8.32 8.68 3.90
CA LEU A 99 7.84 8.69 5.27
C LEU A 99 8.21 7.38 5.96
N ARG A 100 8.25 7.38 7.27
CA ARG A 100 8.48 6.19 8.08
C ARG A 100 7.65 6.28 9.36
N THR A 101 7.09 5.16 9.81
CA THR A 101 6.40 5.15 11.10
C THR A 101 7.33 5.61 12.22
N ALA A 102 6.78 6.43 13.12
CA ALA A 102 7.52 6.97 14.26
C ALA A 102 8.01 5.86 15.20
N ASN A 103 7.18 4.82 15.34
CA ASN A 103 7.48 3.60 16.09
C ASN A 103 7.50 2.40 15.14
N THR A 104 7.95 1.26 15.62
CA THR A 104 7.79 -0.01 14.93
C THR A 104 6.33 -0.46 14.98
N ILE A 105 5.88 -1.23 13.98
CA ILE A 105 4.62 -1.97 14.03
C ILE A 105 4.99 -3.40 14.40
N ASP A 106 4.38 -3.92 15.46
CA ASP A 106 4.67 -5.27 15.92
C ASP A 106 3.76 -6.30 15.22
N PHE A 107 4.29 -6.93 14.18
CA PHE A 107 3.66 -8.04 13.49
C PHE A 107 4.16 -9.41 13.95
N SER A 108 4.89 -9.48 15.08
CA SER A 108 5.45 -10.77 15.56
C SER A 108 4.38 -11.78 15.99
N GLY A 109 3.14 -11.34 16.12
CA GLY A 109 1.98 -12.20 16.40
C GLY A 109 1.29 -12.78 15.18
N THR A 110 1.73 -12.49 13.95
CA THR A 110 1.06 -12.96 12.71
C THR A 110 2.05 -13.41 11.64
N ASP A 111 1.66 -14.44 10.92
CA ASP A 111 2.32 -15.01 9.74
C ASP A 111 1.65 -14.57 8.42
N SER A 112 0.52 -13.86 8.49
CA SER A 112 -0.27 -13.44 7.33
C SER A 112 -0.24 -11.93 7.16
N MET A 113 -0.23 -11.46 5.90
CA MET A 113 -0.19 -10.04 5.56
C MET A 113 -1.07 -9.70 4.38
N SER A 114 -1.84 -8.62 4.49
CA SER A 114 -2.58 -7.98 3.40
C SER A 114 -2.13 -6.53 3.24
N VAL A 115 -1.73 -6.15 2.03
CA VAL A 115 -1.22 -4.82 1.69
C VAL A 115 -2.02 -4.29 0.52
N PHE A 116 -2.64 -3.11 0.66
CA PHE A 116 -3.40 -2.45 -0.40
C PHE A 116 -2.86 -1.04 -0.61
N ALA A 117 -2.64 -0.66 -1.86
CA ALA A 117 -2.16 0.67 -2.19
C ALA A 117 -2.77 1.21 -3.48
N GLY A 118 -3.18 2.46 -3.48
CA GLY A 118 -3.38 3.26 -4.66
C GLY A 118 -2.08 3.97 -5.00
N ALA A 119 -1.40 3.56 -6.06
CA ALA A 119 -0.08 4.09 -6.37
C ALA A 119 0.11 4.40 -7.86
N ARG A 120 0.89 5.45 -8.12
CA ARG A 120 1.39 5.82 -9.44
C ARG A 120 2.90 5.72 -9.45
N LYS A 121 3.47 5.15 -10.49
CA LYS A 121 4.89 5.34 -10.85
C LYS A 121 4.99 6.26 -12.06
N ASN A 122 5.88 7.25 -11.99
CA ASN A 122 6.14 8.18 -13.10
C ASN A 122 7.25 7.68 -14.00
N THR A 123 8.17 6.87 -13.46
CA THR A 123 9.36 6.35 -14.14
C THR A 123 9.46 4.83 -13.99
N ASP A 124 10.14 4.18 -14.92
CA ASP A 124 10.47 2.75 -14.83
C ASP A 124 11.75 2.54 -14.01
N ALA A 125 11.66 2.81 -12.70
CA ALA A 125 12.76 2.65 -11.75
C ALA A 125 12.37 1.68 -10.64
N THR A 126 13.37 1.05 -10.00
CA THR A 126 13.11 0.28 -8.78
C THR A 126 12.86 1.23 -7.62
N ALA A 127 11.62 1.20 -7.08
CA ALA A 127 11.18 2.11 -6.03
C ALA A 127 10.16 1.41 -5.10
N ASN A 128 10.18 1.76 -3.83
CA ASN A 128 9.25 1.21 -2.84
C ASN A 128 7.98 2.06 -2.73
N VAL A 129 6.82 1.42 -2.78
CA VAL A 129 5.56 2.00 -2.31
C VAL A 129 5.46 1.84 -0.80
N ALA A 130 5.69 0.61 -0.31
CA ALA A 130 5.72 0.29 1.12
C ALA A 130 6.72 -0.83 1.41
N GLU A 131 7.43 -0.74 2.55
CA GLU A 131 8.37 -1.76 3.00
C GLU A 131 8.38 -1.85 4.53
N LEU A 132 8.14 -3.06 5.06
CA LEU A 132 8.32 -3.37 6.47
C LEU A 132 9.76 -3.84 6.66
N SER A 133 10.62 -2.99 7.20
CA SER A 133 12.01 -3.33 7.50
C SER A 133 12.65 -2.32 8.43
N ASN A 134 13.70 -2.73 9.12
CA ASN A 134 14.46 -1.82 9.97
C ASN A 134 15.35 -0.88 9.14
N ASN A 135 16.16 -1.42 8.22
CA ASN A 135 17.09 -0.64 7.42
C ASN A 135 17.31 -1.19 6.00
N SER A 136 16.79 -2.34 5.68
CA SER A 136 16.92 -2.96 4.35
C SER A 136 15.90 -4.09 4.17
N GLY A 137 15.61 -4.48 2.93
CA GLY A 137 14.80 -5.66 2.62
C GLY A 137 15.43 -6.99 3.01
N GLY A 138 16.49 -6.99 3.78
CA GLY A 138 17.17 -8.18 4.30
C GLY A 138 16.65 -8.69 5.64
N ASN A 139 15.73 -7.97 6.31
CA ASN A 139 15.18 -8.42 7.58
C ASN A 139 14.26 -9.64 7.41
N GLU A 140 14.38 -10.63 8.29
CA GLU A 140 13.42 -11.72 8.43
C GLU A 140 12.04 -11.16 8.80
N GLY A 141 10.97 -11.88 8.43
CA GLY A 141 9.62 -11.40 8.70
C GLY A 141 9.30 -10.05 8.05
N SER A 142 9.68 -9.85 6.79
CA SER A 142 9.51 -8.59 6.09
C SER A 142 8.72 -8.72 4.80
N PHE A 143 8.12 -7.62 4.35
CA PHE A 143 7.48 -7.53 3.04
C PHE A 143 7.88 -6.24 2.31
N ARG A 144 7.64 -6.23 1.01
CA ARG A 144 7.82 -5.06 0.16
C ARG A 144 6.83 -5.03 -0.99
N LEU A 145 6.14 -3.90 -1.18
CA LEU A 145 5.37 -3.55 -2.36
C LEU A 145 6.15 -2.48 -3.14
N SER A 146 6.46 -2.72 -4.41
CA SER A 146 7.41 -1.87 -5.15
C SER A 146 7.15 -1.84 -6.65
N ALA A 147 7.54 -0.72 -7.30
CA ALA A 147 7.86 -0.69 -8.72
C ALA A 147 9.22 -1.36 -8.94
N ILE A 148 9.39 -2.01 -10.11
CA ILE A 148 10.64 -2.64 -10.52
C ILE A 148 10.89 -2.28 -11.98
N VAL A 149 12.14 -2.06 -12.36
CA VAL A 149 12.56 -1.86 -13.76
C VAL A 149 12.02 -2.98 -14.67
N GLY A 150 11.71 -2.65 -15.91
CA GLY A 150 11.07 -3.58 -16.85
C GLY A 150 9.55 -3.54 -16.77
N ASP A 151 9.00 -2.37 -16.48
CA ASP A 151 7.55 -2.11 -16.49
C ASP A 151 6.76 -3.01 -15.54
N GLN A 152 7.26 -3.21 -14.32
CA GLN A 152 6.69 -4.16 -13.37
C GLN A 152 6.21 -3.49 -12.08
N TRP A 153 5.18 -4.10 -11.47
CA TRP A 153 4.90 -4.02 -10.04
C TRP A 153 5.33 -5.33 -9.37
N ARG A 154 5.78 -5.27 -8.14
CA ARG A 154 6.20 -6.44 -7.35
C ARG A 154 5.64 -6.39 -5.95
N TYR A 155 5.15 -7.53 -5.50
CA TYR A 155 5.01 -7.82 -4.08
C TYR A 155 6.00 -8.90 -3.69
N ALA A 156 6.61 -8.75 -2.53
CA ALA A 156 7.63 -9.66 -2.02
C ALA A 156 7.45 -9.84 -0.52
N SER A 157 7.61 -11.06 -0.04
CA SER A 157 7.46 -11.42 1.37
C SER A 157 8.43 -12.52 1.76
N ARG A 158 8.78 -12.60 3.05
CA ARG A 158 9.55 -13.69 3.64
C ARG A 158 9.33 -13.82 5.14
N GLY A 159 9.43 -15.04 5.66
CA GLY A 159 9.63 -15.34 7.06
C GLY A 159 11.13 -15.34 7.41
N ASP A 160 11.65 -16.42 7.94
CA ASP A 160 13.06 -16.61 8.28
C ASP A 160 13.95 -17.09 7.10
N SER A 161 13.40 -17.22 5.89
CA SER A 161 14.17 -17.58 4.70
C SER A 161 15.27 -16.56 4.39
N THR A 162 16.31 -16.99 3.66
CA THR A 162 17.45 -16.12 3.30
C THR A 162 17.13 -15.04 2.28
N GLY A 163 15.97 -15.10 1.60
CA GLY A 163 15.57 -14.16 0.58
C GLY A 163 14.06 -13.96 0.49
N LEU A 164 13.67 -12.83 -0.08
CA LEU A 164 12.28 -12.52 -0.36
C LEU A 164 11.75 -13.41 -1.48
N ILE A 165 10.57 -13.96 -1.29
CA ILE A 165 9.80 -14.60 -2.36
C ILE A 165 9.06 -13.51 -3.10
N ASN A 166 9.30 -13.40 -4.41
CA ASN A 166 8.83 -12.32 -5.23
C ASN A 166 7.71 -12.77 -6.18
N THR A 167 6.69 -11.95 -6.33
CA THR A 167 5.69 -12.06 -7.39
C THR A 167 5.64 -10.76 -8.18
N ASN A 168 5.75 -10.86 -9.51
CA ASN A 168 5.80 -9.71 -10.39
C ASN A 168 4.55 -9.66 -11.26
N ALA A 169 3.99 -8.47 -11.41
CA ALA A 169 3.00 -8.12 -12.42
C ALA A 169 3.69 -7.31 -13.53
N ASN A 170 3.63 -7.78 -14.76
CA ASN A 170 4.37 -7.24 -15.90
C ASN A 170 3.48 -6.36 -16.78
N ASN A 171 4.11 -5.56 -17.66
CA ASN A 171 3.47 -4.71 -18.67
C ASN A 171 2.74 -3.49 -18.09
N TYR A 172 3.27 -2.91 -17.03
CA TYR A 172 2.80 -1.65 -16.44
C TYR A 172 3.78 -0.53 -16.77
N VAL A 173 3.71 -0.05 -18.02
CA VAL A 173 4.60 1.01 -18.55
C VAL A 173 4.35 2.32 -17.83
N ALA A 174 5.43 2.94 -17.31
CA ALA A 174 5.33 4.24 -16.66
C ALA A 174 5.13 5.38 -17.70
N PRO A 175 4.34 6.43 -17.41
CA PRO A 175 3.64 6.67 -16.15
C PRO A 175 2.32 5.89 -16.06
N VAL A 176 2.07 5.23 -14.93
CA VAL A 176 0.85 4.43 -14.72
C VAL A 176 0.37 4.50 -13.28
N THR A 177 -0.95 4.57 -13.10
CA THR A 177 -1.63 4.52 -11.79
C THR A 177 -2.40 3.21 -11.68
N ASN A 178 -2.24 2.49 -10.58
CA ASN A 178 -2.93 1.22 -10.34
C ASN A 178 -3.38 1.08 -8.89
N VAL A 179 -4.37 0.21 -8.69
CA VAL A 179 -4.68 -0.40 -7.40
C VAL A 179 -3.82 -1.64 -7.25
N LEU A 180 -3.00 -1.68 -6.23
CA LEU A 180 -2.07 -2.76 -5.95
C LEU A 180 -2.49 -3.51 -4.70
N THR A 181 -2.51 -4.85 -4.77
CA THR A 181 -2.77 -5.70 -3.62
C THR A 181 -1.68 -6.77 -3.51
N GLY A 182 -1.02 -6.81 -2.36
CA GLY A 182 -0.08 -7.85 -1.97
C GLY A 182 -0.69 -8.69 -0.86
N LEU A 183 -0.72 -10.02 -1.05
CA LEU A 183 -1.22 -10.97 -0.05
C LEU A 183 -0.15 -12.02 0.19
N SER A 184 0.07 -12.41 1.43
CA SER A 184 1.03 -13.46 1.76
C SER A 184 0.70 -14.14 3.08
N ASP A 185 1.12 -15.41 3.16
CA ASP A 185 1.09 -16.22 4.36
C ASP A 185 2.39 -17.02 4.42
N ILE A 186 3.04 -17.05 5.59
CA ILE A 186 4.33 -17.71 5.78
C ILE A 186 4.14 -19.20 6.11
N SER A 187 3.13 -19.52 6.93
CA SER A 187 2.89 -20.89 7.41
C SER A 187 2.15 -21.77 6.40
N ASP A 188 1.21 -21.20 5.63
CA ASP A 188 0.60 -21.80 4.45
C ASP A 188 1.12 -21.06 3.21
N PRO A 189 2.31 -21.44 2.68
CA PRO A 189 3.12 -20.52 1.90
C PRO A 189 2.44 -20.06 0.61
N PHE A 190 2.09 -18.80 0.57
CA PHE A 190 1.77 -18.10 -0.67
C PHE A 190 2.25 -16.64 -0.63
N VAL A 191 2.57 -16.11 -1.81
CA VAL A 191 2.79 -14.70 -2.09
C VAL A 191 2.04 -14.36 -3.36
N ILE A 192 1.15 -13.38 -3.31
CA ILE A 192 0.26 -13.01 -4.42
C ILE A 192 0.40 -11.53 -4.69
N ILE A 193 0.49 -11.14 -5.98
CA ILE A 193 0.26 -9.76 -6.42
C ILE A 193 -1.01 -9.70 -7.26
N ARG A 194 -1.88 -8.73 -6.93
CA ARG A 194 -3.03 -8.35 -7.73
C ARG A 194 -2.85 -6.90 -8.18
N VAL A 195 -3.34 -6.58 -9.35
CA VAL A 195 -3.36 -5.22 -9.91
C VAL A 195 -4.71 -4.98 -10.52
N ASP A 196 -5.34 -3.87 -10.15
CA ASP A 196 -6.66 -3.43 -10.60
C ASP A 196 -7.71 -4.56 -10.46
N GLY A 197 -7.82 -5.12 -9.27
CA GLY A 197 -8.79 -6.17 -8.93
C GLY A 197 -8.46 -7.57 -9.47
N VAL A 198 -7.37 -7.74 -10.25
CA VAL A 198 -7.04 -9.00 -10.92
C VAL A 198 -5.73 -9.58 -10.40
N GLN A 199 -5.74 -10.85 -9.98
CA GLN A 199 -4.50 -11.56 -9.65
C GLN A 199 -3.62 -11.69 -10.90
N LYS A 200 -2.38 -11.21 -10.82
CA LYS A 200 -1.41 -11.22 -11.93
C LYS A 200 -0.36 -12.30 -11.78
N ASN A 201 0.02 -12.60 -10.54
CA ASN A 201 1.01 -13.62 -10.26
C ASN A 201 0.86 -14.17 -8.84
N SER A 202 1.37 -15.39 -8.62
CA SER A 202 1.44 -16.00 -7.31
C SER A 202 2.63 -16.96 -7.22
N SER A 203 3.08 -17.21 -6.00
CA SER A 203 4.10 -18.21 -5.68
C SER A 203 3.68 -18.95 -4.42
N THR A 204 3.91 -20.25 -4.38
CA THR A 204 3.76 -21.13 -3.21
C THR A 204 5.12 -21.58 -2.65
N THR A 205 6.19 -20.92 -3.10
CA THR A 205 7.54 -21.20 -2.59
C THR A 205 7.61 -20.83 -1.10
N SER A 206 8.19 -21.72 -0.30
CA SER A 206 8.35 -21.50 1.13
C SER A 206 9.10 -20.19 1.41
N GLN A 207 8.53 -19.39 2.29
CA GLN A 207 9.10 -18.15 2.80
C GLN A 207 9.98 -18.38 4.03
N GLY A 208 10.24 -19.65 4.39
CA GLY A 208 10.81 -20.06 5.67
C GLY A 208 9.71 -20.29 6.71
N ALA A 209 10.00 -20.05 7.97
CA ALA A 209 9.10 -20.19 9.09
C ALA A 209 8.95 -18.86 9.85
N GLY A 210 8.25 -18.89 10.99
CA GLY A 210 8.07 -17.74 11.88
C GLY A 210 6.97 -16.81 11.44
N ASN A 211 7.02 -15.60 11.99
CA ASN A 211 6.03 -14.55 11.78
C ASN A 211 6.69 -13.33 11.12
N TYR A 212 5.87 -12.33 10.80
CA TYR A 212 6.38 -11.01 10.45
C TYR A 212 7.08 -10.38 11.66
N GLY A 213 7.98 -9.44 11.40
CA GLY A 213 8.80 -8.84 12.44
C GLY A 213 8.20 -7.59 13.07
N ASN A 214 8.88 -7.10 14.09
CA ASN A 214 8.59 -5.84 14.75
C ASN A 214 9.51 -4.77 14.15
N TYR A 215 9.06 -4.10 13.09
CA TYR A 215 9.85 -3.15 12.31
C TYR A 215 9.06 -1.88 12.01
N PRO A 216 9.75 -0.78 11.69
CA PRO A 216 9.07 0.38 11.11
C PRO A 216 8.58 0.08 9.69
N LEU A 217 7.47 0.70 9.33
CA LEU A 217 6.97 0.76 7.97
C LEU A 217 7.55 1.97 7.26
N ASN A 218 8.18 1.77 6.12
CA ASN A 218 8.68 2.82 5.24
C ASN A 218 7.69 3.01 4.08
N VAL A 219 7.38 4.26 3.71
CA VAL A 219 6.40 4.64 2.69
C VAL A 219 7.08 5.53 1.64
N GLY A 220 6.95 5.18 0.37
CA GLY A 220 7.54 5.90 -0.76
C GLY A 220 9.07 5.78 -0.88
N ALA A 221 9.73 5.07 0.03
CA ALA A 221 11.18 4.87 0.02
C ALA A 221 11.58 3.74 0.96
N ARG A 222 12.88 3.46 1.05
CA ARG A 222 13.54 2.65 2.09
C ARG A 222 14.26 3.59 3.06
N ASN A 223 14.43 3.18 4.31
CA ASN A 223 15.25 3.88 5.31
C ASN A 223 14.92 5.36 5.44
N ASN A 224 13.62 5.69 5.50
CA ASN A 224 13.14 7.07 5.64
C ASN A 224 13.70 8.02 4.55
N GLY A 225 13.62 7.61 3.28
CA GLY A 225 14.14 8.36 2.15
C GLY A 225 15.63 8.13 1.87
N GLY A 226 16.20 6.99 2.33
CA GLY A 226 17.61 6.61 2.12
C GLY A 226 17.89 5.74 0.90
N GLY A 227 16.86 5.21 0.21
CA GLY A 227 17.03 4.38 -0.99
C GLY A 227 15.69 3.93 -1.58
N PHE A 228 15.70 3.44 -2.81
CA PHE A 228 14.51 3.00 -3.55
C PHE A 228 13.36 4.01 -3.48
N GLN A 229 13.69 5.28 -3.64
CA GLN A 229 12.73 6.38 -3.56
C GLN A 229 11.76 6.31 -4.74
N LEU A 230 10.48 6.48 -4.44
CA LEU A 230 9.42 6.57 -5.42
C LEU A 230 9.52 7.93 -6.16
N ASP A 231 9.45 7.88 -7.48
CA ASP A 231 9.03 8.98 -8.32
C ASP A 231 7.59 8.64 -8.76
N GLY A 232 6.62 9.26 -8.08
CA GLY A 232 5.23 8.89 -8.25
C GLY A 232 4.31 9.39 -7.15
N HIS A 233 3.14 8.79 -7.05
CA HIS A 233 2.08 9.19 -6.12
C HIS A 233 1.62 8.02 -5.25
N ILE A 234 1.18 8.33 -4.02
CA ILE A 234 0.44 7.41 -3.16
C ILE A 234 -0.89 8.07 -2.78
N TYR A 235 -2.00 7.43 -3.18
CA TYR A 235 -3.37 7.90 -2.96
C TYR A 235 -4.00 7.31 -1.70
N SER A 236 -3.68 6.07 -1.38
CA SER A 236 -4.10 5.37 -0.18
C SER A 236 -3.11 4.23 0.09
N LEU A 237 -2.90 3.90 1.35
CA LEU A 237 -2.08 2.75 1.76
C LEU A 237 -2.68 2.11 3.00
N ILE A 238 -2.99 0.80 2.90
CA ILE A 238 -3.54 0.00 3.99
C ILE A 238 -2.67 -1.23 4.16
N ILE A 239 -2.17 -1.43 5.38
CA ILE A 239 -1.39 -2.60 5.78
C ILE A 239 -2.13 -3.29 6.90
N ARG A 240 -2.43 -4.58 6.75
CA ARG A 240 -3.11 -5.40 7.75
C ARG A 240 -2.29 -6.66 8.05
N GLY A 241 -1.94 -6.88 9.30
CA GLY A 241 -1.26 -8.07 9.79
C GLY A 241 -2.24 -9.23 10.00
N ALA A 242 -2.97 -9.58 8.94
CA ALA A 242 -3.88 -10.72 8.88
C ALA A 242 -4.22 -11.04 7.42
N SER A 243 -4.69 -12.25 7.17
CA SER A 243 -5.35 -12.62 5.92
C SER A 243 -6.65 -11.84 5.75
N SER A 244 -6.95 -11.41 4.53
CA SER A 244 -8.23 -10.81 4.17
C SER A 244 -9.07 -11.79 3.38
N SER A 245 -10.37 -11.86 3.67
CA SER A 245 -11.34 -12.64 2.92
C SER A 245 -11.52 -12.08 1.50
N ALA A 246 -12.11 -12.85 0.59
CA ALA A 246 -12.39 -12.41 -0.77
C ALA A 246 -13.26 -11.14 -0.81
N ASP A 247 -14.24 -11.03 0.10
CA ASP A 247 -15.12 -9.87 0.19
C ASP A 247 -14.38 -8.63 0.75
N GLU A 248 -13.52 -8.82 1.76
CA GLU A 248 -12.66 -7.75 2.28
C GLU A 248 -11.67 -7.26 1.21
N ILE A 249 -11.07 -8.17 0.44
CA ILE A 249 -10.18 -7.83 -0.67
C ILE A 249 -10.94 -6.99 -1.71
N ALA A 250 -12.08 -7.49 -2.20
CA ALA A 250 -12.87 -6.81 -3.23
C ALA A 250 -13.34 -5.42 -2.75
N SER A 251 -13.81 -5.32 -1.51
CA SER A 251 -14.28 -4.06 -0.92
C SER A 251 -13.14 -3.05 -0.73
N THR A 252 -11.97 -3.53 -0.29
CA THR A 252 -10.79 -2.67 -0.11
C THR A 252 -10.22 -2.21 -1.44
N GLU A 253 -10.12 -3.10 -2.43
CA GLU A 253 -9.70 -2.73 -3.79
C GLU A 253 -10.66 -1.68 -4.39
N ALA A 254 -11.98 -1.84 -4.22
CA ALA A 254 -12.96 -0.86 -4.68
C ALA A 254 -12.84 0.50 -3.98
N TYR A 255 -12.56 0.50 -2.66
CA TYR A 255 -12.26 1.72 -1.91
C TYR A 255 -11.02 2.42 -2.46
N VAL A 256 -9.90 1.69 -2.59
CA VAL A 256 -8.64 2.24 -3.10
C VAL A 256 -8.79 2.72 -4.56
N ALA A 257 -9.59 2.03 -5.37
CA ALA A 257 -9.91 2.45 -6.75
C ALA A 257 -10.62 3.81 -6.79
N ALA A 258 -11.56 4.04 -5.88
CA ALA A 258 -12.23 5.35 -5.76
C ALA A 258 -11.24 6.47 -5.40
N GLU A 259 -10.26 6.20 -4.53
CA GLU A 259 -9.22 7.17 -4.14
C GLU A 259 -8.23 7.47 -5.28
N THR A 260 -8.04 6.54 -6.23
CA THR A 260 -7.09 6.67 -7.34
C THR A 260 -7.74 7.13 -8.65
N GLY A 261 -9.05 7.02 -8.76
CA GLY A 261 -9.77 7.20 -10.03
C GLY A 261 -9.55 6.04 -11.04
N VAL A 262 -8.96 4.93 -10.60
CA VAL A 262 -8.80 3.70 -11.40
C VAL A 262 -10.13 2.94 -11.44
N SER A 263 -10.48 2.36 -12.58
CA SER A 263 -11.61 1.42 -12.70
C SER A 263 -11.11 -0.02 -12.57
N LEU A 264 -11.77 -0.82 -11.71
CA LEU A 264 -11.49 -2.24 -11.53
C LEU A 264 -12.18 -3.11 -12.58
#